data_5b76bf6f1a115f3fb70da7510252c31d
#
_entry.id   5b76bf6f1a115f3fb70da7510252c31d
#
_cell.length_a   1.000
_cell.length_b   1.000
_cell.length_c   1.000
_cell.angle_alpha   90.00
_cell.angle_beta   90.00
_cell.angle_gamma   90.00
#
_symmetry.space_group_name_H-M   'P 1'
#
loop_
_entity.id
_entity.type
_entity.pdbx_description
1 polymer ?
#
loop_
_entity_poly.entity_id
_entity_poly.type
_entity_poly.pdbx_seq_one_letter_code
_entity_poly.pdbx_strand_id
1 'polypeptide(L)'
;RISLYGGVASIPMFPTFLPPFGTLTENKPIAVAELDDQEIRVSLVTFSHGEAHFSDQDRFPIPGREYPAPWEDLIYAIGELTQPLLDRAQGLALCLPFSVVYDGKGDGTISRFPGSMTIHGFSEKPVLASLREELQSRGCPIPPMTLINESDAVLLAAGVQNPEQGRYLGVTWGSSIDVGFVAPGSIVLRWPGIPGDLTLFTGGFSQAQCVPFGLVDYSKDRDCYAPGLDLYLKMVSTDYLGEIFRLVMIKAAERKLLSFGCSRDILSLTQLDLETVLQFMADPQAGGTLAHFCREPEDREVALVVAQAALERAARLVCANLAAVIQ
;
A
#
# COMPACT_ATOMS: atom_id res chain seq x y z
N ARG A 1 -7.12 12.04 14.66
CA ARG A 1 -7.77 13.22 14.06
C ARG A 1 -7.26 13.38 12.64
N ILE A 2 -8.16 13.46 11.68
CA ILE A 2 -7.87 13.77 10.28
C ILE A 2 -7.70 15.29 10.16
N SER A 3 -6.74 15.75 9.32
CA SER A 3 -6.40 17.18 9.17
C SER A 3 -7.45 17.96 8.36
N LEU A 4 -8.74 17.75 8.61
CA LEU A 4 -9.80 18.51 7.94
C LEU A 4 -9.88 19.99 8.37
N TYR A 5 -9.44 20.32 9.59
CA TYR A 5 -9.69 21.61 10.23
C TYR A 5 -8.43 22.37 10.63
N GLY A 6 -7.32 22.21 9.93
CA GLY A 6 -6.11 23.02 10.17
C GLY A 6 -5.34 22.72 11.46
N GLY A 7 -5.71 21.69 12.23
CA GLY A 7 -4.99 21.23 13.41
C GLY A 7 -3.86 20.26 13.07
N VAL A 8 -3.02 19.93 14.07
CA VAL A 8 -2.04 18.84 13.93
C VAL A 8 -2.81 17.53 13.76
N ALA A 9 -2.76 16.96 12.56
CA ALA A 9 -3.42 15.70 12.23
C ALA A 9 -2.51 14.53 12.55
N SER A 10 -3.11 13.45 13.06
CA SER A 10 -2.42 12.18 13.21
C SER A 10 -2.38 11.36 11.91
N ILE A 11 -3.19 11.73 10.92
CA ILE A 11 -3.24 11.11 9.60
C ILE A 11 -3.11 12.22 8.56
N PRO A 12 -2.08 12.22 7.71
CA PRO A 12 -1.97 13.17 6.61
C PRO A 12 -3.02 12.87 5.54
N MET A 13 -3.50 13.92 4.89
CA MET A 13 -4.40 13.84 3.74
C MET A 13 -3.86 14.68 2.62
N PHE A 14 -3.87 14.13 1.42
CA PHE A 14 -3.32 14.75 0.23
C PHE A 14 -4.43 14.89 -0.82
N PRO A 15 -4.76 16.11 -1.28
CA PRO A 15 -5.66 16.30 -2.42
C PRO A 15 -4.95 15.80 -3.68
N THR A 16 -5.63 15.00 -4.49
CA THR A 16 -5.07 14.49 -5.75
C THR A 16 -5.19 15.46 -6.90
N PHE A 17 -6.12 16.42 -6.78
CA PHE A 17 -6.55 17.33 -7.87
C PHE A 17 -7.12 16.59 -9.09
N LEU A 18 -7.33 15.29 -9.00
CA LEU A 18 -8.03 14.52 -10.01
C LEU A 18 -9.55 14.68 -9.87
N PRO A 19 -10.29 14.67 -10.97
CA PRO A 19 -11.75 14.68 -10.91
C PRO A 19 -12.23 13.38 -10.23
N PRO A 20 -13.13 13.47 -9.23
CA PRO A 20 -13.57 12.29 -8.47
C PRO A 20 -14.51 11.39 -9.28
N PHE A 21 -15.00 11.87 -10.41
CA PHE A 21 -15.89 11.15 -11.30
C PHE A 21 -15.44 11.35 -12.73
N GLY A 22 -15.56 10.31 -13.53
CA GLY A 22 -15.23 10.33 -14.95
C GLY A 22 -16.07 9.32 -15.72
N THR A 23 -16.02 9.42 -17.03
CA THR A 23 -16.60 8.42 -17.93
C THR A 23 -15.50 7.63 -18.59
N LEU A 24 -15.69 6.32 -18.71
CA LEU A 24 -14.79 5.48 -19.48
C LEU A 24 -14.74 5.96 -20.93
N THR A 25 -13.54 6.12 -21.44
CA THR A 25 -13.34 6.38 -22.87
C THR A 25 -13.12 5.06 -23.57
N GLU A 26 -14.09 4.65 -24.37
CA GLU A 26 -14.03 3.37 -25.08
C GLU A 26 -13.09 3.41 -26.31
N ASN A 27 -12.53 2.23 -26.61
CA ASN A 27 -11.71 1.95 -27.79
C ASN A 27 -10.45 2.84 -27.90
N LYS A 28 -9.98 3.38 -26.77
CA LYS A 28 -8.73 4.12 -26.71
C LYS A 28 -7.73 3.35 -25.86
N PRO A 29 -6.62 2.88 -26.43
CA PRO A 29 -5.60 2.19 -25.67
C PRO A 29 -4.83 3.16 -24.77
N ILE A 30 -4.67 2.80 -23.51
CA ILE A 30 -3.90 3.53 -22.50
C ILE A 30 -2.79 2.60 -22.00
N ALA A 31 -1.57 3.06 -21.99
CA ALA A 31 -0.50 2.37 -21.27
C ALA A 31 -0.69 2.56 -19.77
N VAL A 32 -0.63 1.48 -19.05
CA VAL A 32 -0.71 1.49 -17.59
C VAL A 32 0.56 0.90 -17.02
N ALA A 33 1.21 1.63 -16.13
CA ALA A 33 2.27 1.12 -15.30
C ALA A 33 1.77 1.10 -13.85
N GLU A 34 1.68 -0.09 -13.28
CA GLU A 34 1.30 -0.32 -11.90
C GLU A 34 2.50 -0.83 -11.13
N LEU A 35 2.80 -0.18 -10.04
CA LEU A 35 3.83 -0.62 -9.10
C LEU A 35 3.15 -1.26 -7.89
N ASP A 36 3.75 -2.32 -7.40
CA ASP A 36 3.52 -2.78 -6.05
C ASP A 36 4.85 -2.80 -5.27
N ASP A 37 4.89 -3.45 -4.12
CA ASP A 37 6.11 -3.53 -3.31
C ASP A 37 7.10 -4.59 -3.80
N GLN A 38 6.79 -5.33 -4.86
CA GLN A 38 7.62 -6.41 -5.42
C GLN A 38 8.04 -6.16 -6.86
N GLU A 39 7.10 -5.68 -7.68
CA GLU A 39 7.32 -5.58 -9.12
C GLU A 39 6.67 -4.34 -9.75
N ILE A 40 7.13 -3.99 -10.92
CA ILE A 40 6.50 -3.05 -11.83
C ILE A 40 5.78 -3.89 -12.86
N ARG A 41 4.47 -3.68 -13.04
CA ARG A 41 3.65 -4.30 -14.08
C ARG A 41 3.24 -3.26 -15.09
N VAL A 42 3.33 -3.60 -16.36
CA VAL A 42 2.83 -2.75 -17.45
C VAL A 42 1.86 -3.50 -18.32
N SER A 43 0.91 -2.77 -18.88
CA SER A 43 -0.06 -3.31 -19.83
C SER A 43 -0.61 -2.22 -20.73
N LEU A 44 -1.08 -2.60 -21.90
CA LEU A 44 -1.92 -1.76 -22.73
C LEU A 44 -3.37 -2.13 -22.42
N VAL A 45 -4.15 -1.16 -21.93
CA VAL A 45 -5.54 -1.34 -21.51
C VAL A 45 -6.46 -0.62 -22.48
N THR A 46 -7.49 -1.31 -22.94
CA THR A 46 -8.56 -0.72 -23.78
C THR A 46 -9.90 -1.09 -23.18
N PHE A 47 -10.79 -0.14 -23.02
CA PHE A 47 -12.16 -0.39 -22.60
C PHE A 47 -13.06 -0.59 -23.83
N SER A 48 -13.88 -1.62 -23.80
CA SER A 48 -14.90 -1.89 -24.81
C SER A 48 -16.14 -2.45 -24.16
N HIS A 49 -17.30 -1.85 -24.40
CA HIS A 49 -18.58 -2.22 -23.76
C HIS A 49 -18.52 -2.21 -22.22
N GLY A 50 -17.73 -1.32 -21.65
CA GLY A 50 -17.56 -1.21 -20.21
C GLY A 50 -16.59 -2.24 -19.59
N GLU A 51 -16.02 -3.14 -20.38
CA GLU A 51 -15.04 -4.15 -19.94
C GLU A 51 -13.62 -3.72 -20.27
N ALA A 52 -12.68 -4.00 -19.36
CA ALA A 52 -11.26 -3.76 -19.56
C ALA A 52 -10.60 -4.95 -20.27
N HIS A 53 -9.93 -4.66 -21.38
CA HIS A 53 -9.14 -5.63 -22.15
C HIS A 53 -7.66 -5.31 -21.99
N PHE A 54 -6.90 -6.26 -21.53
CA PHE A 54 -5.45 -6.15 -21.29
C PHE A 54 -4.68 -6.83 -22.40
N SER A 55 -3.68 -6.15 -22.93
CA SER A 55 -2.72 -6.71 -23.88
C SER A 55 -1.31 -6.26 -23.56
N ASP A 56 -0.31 -6.90 -24.20
CA ASP A 56 1.10 -6.53 -24.11
C ASP A 56 1.57 -6.36 -22.65
N GLN A 57 1.25 -7.35 -21.83
CA GLN A 57 1.61 -7.35 -20.41
C GLN A 57 3.07 -7.75 -20.23
N ASP A 58 3.79 -6.98 -19.41
CA ASP A 58 5.15 -7.28 -18.99
C ASP A 58 5.34 -6.87 -17.51
N ARG A 59 6.40 -7.40 -16.89
CA ARG A 59 6.71 -7.12 -15.48
C ARG A 59 8.19 -7.23 -15.20
N PHE A 60 8.63 -6.48 -14.20
CA PHE A 60 10.02 -6.45 -13.76
C PHE A 60 10.09 -6.24 -12.24
N PRO A 61 11.03 -6.89 -11.53
CA PRO A 61 11.26 -6.65 -10.11
C PRO A 61 11.51 -5.16 -9.83
N ILE A 62 10.86 -4.63 -8.79
CA ILE A 62 11.02 -3.21 -8.46
C ILE A 62 12.43 -2.93 -7.91
N PRO A 63 13.17 -1.92 -8.42
CA PRO A 63 14.43 -1.50 -7.84
C PRO A 63 14.30 -1.07 -6.38
N GLY A 64 15.34 -1.26 -5.59
CA GLY A 64 15.40 -0.82 -4.20
C GLY A 64 14.85 -1.81 -3.18
N ARG A 65 14.33 -2.97 -3.60
CA ARG A 65 13.83 -4.01 -2.70
C ARG A 65 14.93 -4.97 -2.22
N GLU A 66 15.64 -5.60 -3.13
CA GLU A 66 16.72 -6.53 -2.77
C GLU A 66 17.99 -5.79 -2.37
N TYR A 67 18.29 -4.73 -3.08
CA TYR A 67 19.46 -3.86 -2.85
C TYR A 67 19.06 -2.39 -2.93
N PRO A 68 19.70 -1.51 -2.15
CA PRO A 68 19.49 -0.06 -2.29
C PRO A 68 19.70 0.40 -3.73
N ALA A 69 18.79 1.21 -4.24
CA ALA A 69 18.85 1.72 -5.61
C ALA A 69 18.69 3.26 -5.64
N PRO A 70 19.29 3.96 -6.61
CA PRO A 70 19.02 5.37 -6.83
C PRO A 70 17.63 5.56 -7.48
N TRP A 71 17.08 6.77 -7.35
CA TRP A 71 15.82 7.16 -7.98
C TRP A 71 15.80 6.92 -9.47
N GLU A 72 16.91 7.18 -10.13
CA GLU A 72 17.09 7.05 -11.57
C GLU A 72 16.86 5.62 -12.05
N ASP A 73 17.24 4.61 -11.28
CA ASP A 73 17.03 3.20 -11.63
C ASP A 73 15.53 2.83 -11.62
N LEU A 74 14.76 3.38 -10.67
CA LEU A 74 13.30 3.18 -10.64
C LEU A 74 12.64 3.82 -11.87
N ILE A 75 12.99 5.05 -12.17
CA ILE A 75 12.47 5.78 -13.34
C ILE A 75 12.88 5.12 -14.66
N TYR A 76 14.15 4.67 -14.75
CA TYR A 76 14.65 3.91 -15.88
C TYR A 76 13.85 2.62 -16.09
N ALA A 77 13.60 1.84 -15.05
CA ALA A 77 12.84 0.59 -15.14
C ALA A 77 11.39 0.82 -15.61
N ILE A 78 10.73 1.87 -15.09
CA ILE A 78 9.39 2.25 -15.56
C ILE A 78 9.42 2.66 -17.04
N GLY A 79 10.39 3.47 -17.44
CA GLY A 79 10.58 3.92 -18.82
C GLY A 79 10.84 2.76 -19.78
N GLU A 80 11.71 1.82 -19.40
CA GLU A 80 12.04 0.63 -20.18
C GLU A 80 10.80 -0.22 -20.48
N LEU A 81 9.99 -0.50 -19.45
CA LEU A 81 8.80 -1.33 -19.57
C LEU A 81 7.66 -0.64 -20.32
N THR A 82 7.52 0.68 -20.17
CA THR A 82 6.42 1.42 -20.84
C THR A 82 6.74 1.75 -22.29
N GLN A 83 7.99 1.93 -22.66
CA GLN A 83 8.44 2.32 -24.00
C GLN A 83 7.77 1.52 -25.13
N PRO A 84 7.67 0.18 -25.11
CA PRO A 84 7.08 -0.58 -26.21
C PRO A 84 5.57 -0.32 -26.41
N LEU A 85 4.89 0.24 -25.42
CA LEU A 85 3.46 0.50 -25.45
C LEU A 85 3.11 1.88 -26.02
N LEU A 86 4.05 2.84 -25.94
CA LEU A 86 3.76 4.26 -26.15
C LEU A 86 3.36 4.61 -27.58
N ASP A 87 3.87 3.89 -28.60
CA ASP A 87 3.49 4.13 -29.99
C ASP A 87 2.00 3.89 -30.28
N ARG A 88 1.36 3.06 -29.44
CA ARG A 88 -0.06 2.69 -29.58
C ARG A 88 -0.94 3.36 -28.51
N ALA A 89 -0.34 3.86 -27.44
CA ALA A 89 -1.07 4.42 -26.31
C ALA A 89 -1.47 5.87 -26.56
N GLN A 90 -2.71 6.22 -26.24
CA GLN A 90 -3.20 7.60 -26.25
C GLN A 90 -2.97 8.33 -24.91
N GLY A 91 -2.51 7.62 -23.90
CA GLY A 91 -2.17 8.13 -22.57
C GLY A 91 -1.32 7.13 -21.82
N LEU A 92 -0.67 7.59 -20.74
CA LEU A 92 0.07 6.77 -19.80
C LEU A 92 -0.45 7.04 -18.37
N ALA A 93 -0.96 6.02 -17.71
CA ALA A 93 -1.31 6.06 -16.29
C ALA A 93 -0.25 5.39 -15.48
N LEU A 94 0.27 6.08 -14.45
CA LEU A 94 1.20 5.54 -13.48
C LEU A 94 0.48 5.40 -12.13
N CYS A 95 0.31 4.16 -11.67
CA CYS A 95 -0.33 3.82 -10.40
C CYS A 95 0.75 3.44 -9.37
N LEU A 96 0.76 4.12 -8.23
CA LEU A 96 1.73 3.93 -7.19
C LEU A 96 1.09 3.46 -5.88
N PRO A 97 1.68 2.48 -5.16
CA PRO A 97 1.26 2.08 -3.82
C PRO A 97 1.82 3.01 -2.74
N PHE A 98 2.53 4.08 -3.13
CA PHE A 98 3.20 5.00 -2.21
C PHE A 98 2.39 6.27 -2.02
N SER A 99 2.48 6.87 -0.82
CA SER A 99 1.85 8.16 -0.57
C SER A 99 2.47 9.26 -1.43
N VAL A 100 1.65 9.90 -2.27
CA VAL A 100 2.04 10.96 -3.21
C VAL A 100 1.56 12.30 -2.68
N VAL A 101 2.44 13.30 -2.71
CA VAL A 101 2.09 14.70 -2.52
C VAL A 101 1.95 15.35 -3.88
N TYR A 102 0.71 15.60 -4.30
CA TYR A 102 0.41 16.16 -5.61
C TYR A 102 0.66 17.68 -5.66
N ASP A 103 1.13 18.17 -6.81
CA ASP A 103 1.50 19.58 -7.00
C ASP A 103 0.37 20.48 -7.50
N GLY A 104 -0.81 19.91 -7.77
CA GLY A 104 -1.95 20.60 -8.35
C GLY A 104 -1.83 20.91 -9.86
N LYS A 105 -0.78 20.41 -10.52
CA LYS A 105 -0.52 20.60 -11.95
C LYS A 105 -0.50 19.29 -12.73
N GLY A 106 -0.87 18.19 -12.05
CA GLY A 106 -0.98 16.85 -12.62
C GLY A 106 0.24 15.96 -12.36
N ASP A 107 1.20 16.42 -11.54
CA ASP A 107 2.35 15.63 -11.08
C ASP A 107 2.38 15.58 -9.55
N GLY A 108 3.36 14.90 -8.98
CA GLY A 108 3.55 14.81 -7.54
C GLY A 108 4.91 14.24 -7.18
N THR A 109 5.22 14.27 -5.90
CA THR A 109 6.43 13.69 -5.33
C THR A 109 6.06 12.56 -4.38
N ILE A 110 6.85 11.48 -4.37
CA ILE A 110 6.67 10.42 -3.39
C ILE A 110 7.12 10.96 -2.03
N SER A 111 6.23 10.93 -1.05
CA SER A 111 6.56 11.40 0.30
C SER A 111 7.48 10.43 1.01
N ARG A 112 7.33 9.12 0.70
CA ARG A 112 8.05 8.05 1.38
C ARG A 112 7.88 6.70 0.67
N PHE A 113 8.92 5.87 0.74
CA PHE A 113 8.88 4.46 0.40
C PHE A 113 8.63 3.59 1.66
N PRO A 114 8.01 2.41 1.56
CA PRO A 114 7.87 1.48 2.67
C PRO A 114 9.25 0.99 3.16
N GLY A 115 9.30 0.50 4.40
CA GLY A 115 10.56 0.02 4.99
C GLY A 115 11.18 -1.21 4.31
N SER A 116 10.41 -1.89 3.45
CA SER A 116 10.87 -2.98 2.58
C SER A 116 11.67 -2.51 1.36
N MET A 117 11.70 -1.18 1.09
CA MET A 117 12.38 -0.58 -0.06
C MET A 117 13.38 0.47 0.37
N THR A 118 14.51 0.54 -0.33
CA THR A 118 15.52 1.59 -0.13
C THR A 118 15.83 2.27 -1.46
N ILE A 119 15.19 3.41 -1.69
CA ILE A 119 15.43 4.27 -2.86
C ILE A 119 16.11 5.56 -2.38
N HIS A 120 17.23 5.91 -3.00
CA HIS A 120 17.99 7.12 -2.68
C HIS A 120 17.73 8.23 -3.69
N GLY A 121 17.82 9.49 -3.24
CA GLY A 121 17.77 10.65 -4.12
C GLY A 121 16.39 10.99 -4.71
N PHE A 122 15.30 10.44 -4.17
CA PHE A 122 13.93 10.69 -4.63
C PHE A 122 13.31 11.98 -4.07
N SER A 123 13.84 12.49 -2.97
CA SER A 123 13.26 13.63 -2.26
C SER A 123 13.06 14.81 -3.20
N GLU A 124 11.85 15.38 -3.18
CA GLU A 124 11.43 16.55 -3.98
C GLU A 124 11.47 16.36 -5.51
N LYS A 125 11.74 15.12 -6.01
CA LYS A 125 11.72 14.85 -7.44
C LYS A 125 10.28 14.57 -7.91
N PRO A 126 9.74 15.36 -8.88
CA PRO A 126 8.44 15.10 -9.46
C PRO A 126 8.48 13.79 -10.28
N VAL A 127 7.48 12.94 -10.07
CA VAL A 127 7.47 11.58 -10.65
C VAL A 127 7.31 11.60 -12.15
N LEU A 128 6.24 12.27 -12.64
CA LEU A 128 5.95 12.29 -14.07
C LEU A 128 6.94 13.14 -14.86
N ALA A 129 7.48 14.20 -14.27
CA ALA A 129 8.54 14.98 -14.92
C ALA A 129 9.81 14.13 -15.11
N SER A 130 10.24 13.39 -14.08
CA SER A 130 11.37 12.48 -14.16
C SER A 130 11.15 11.40 -15.23
N LEU A 131 9.96 10.79 -15.25
CA LEU A 131 9.63 9.78 -16.27
C LEU A 131 9.57 10.39 -17.68
N ARG A 132 9.06 11.60 -17.82
CA ARG A 132 9.04 12.32 -19.11
C ARG A 132 10.45 12.56 -19.64
N GLU A 133 11.37 13.01 -18.80
CA GLU A 133 12.77 13.23 -19.17
C GLU A 133 13.43 11.91 -19.62
N GLU A 134 13.18 10.83 -18.91
CA GLU A 134 13.68 9.51 -19.28
C GLU A 134 13.16 9.05 -20.64
N LEU A 135 11.84 9.12 -20.86
CA LEU A 135 11.22 8.74 -22.13
C LEU A 135 11.68 9.63 -23.30
N GLN A 136 11.86 10.94 -23.06
CA GLN A 136 12.42 11.85 -24.06
C GLN A 136 13.86 11.48 -24.42
N SER A 137 14.69 11.10 -23.46
CA SER A 137 16.07 10.68 -23.72
C SER A 137 16.13 9.45 -24.63
N ARG A 138 15.09 8.62 -24.61
CA ARG A 138 14.93 7.43 -25.49
C ARG A 138 14.31 7.74 -26.84
N GLY A 139 13.91 9.00 -27.09
CA GLY A 139 13.22 9.39 -28.33
C GLY A 139 11.78 8.88 -28.43
N CYS A 140 11.15 8.54 -27.30
CA CYS A 140 9.77 8.03 -27.26
C CYS A 140 8.75 9.14 -27.47
N PRO A 141 7.57 8.84 -28.06
CA PRO A 141 6.43 9.75 -28.02
C PRO A 141 5.98 9.94 -26.56
N ILE A 142 5.60 11.17 -26.21
CA ILE A 142 5.14 11.49 -24.86
C ILE A 142 3.62 11.74 -24.88
N PRO A 143 2.80 10.74 -24.57
CA PRO A 143 1.37 10.94 -24.44
C PRO A 143 1.03 11.74 -23.17
N PRO A 144 -0.22 12.23 -23.04
CA PRO A 144 -0.71 12.72 -21.75
C PRO A 144 -0.47 11.69 -20.64
N MET A 145 0.03 12.14 -19.49
CA MET A 145 0.40 11.26 -18.38
C MET A 145 -0.43 11.62 -17.14
N THR A 146 -0.81 10.61 -16.36
CA THR A 146 -1.54 10.76 -15.10
C THR A 146 -0.85 9.94 -14.02
N LEU A 147 -0.71 10.54 -12.84
CA LEU A 147 -0.22 9.89 -11.63
C LEU A 147 -1.39 9.65 -10.69
N ILE A 148 -1.50 8.45 -10.16
CA ILE A 148 -2.56 8.08 -9.24
C ILE A 148 -2.03 7.16 -8.13
N ASN A 149 -2.55 7.31 -6.91
CA ASN A 149 -2.33 6.33 -5.86
C ASN A 149 -3.25 5.12 -6.04
N GLU A 150 -2.81 3.95 -5.63
CA GLU A 150 -3.55 2.70 -5.74
C GLU A 150 -4.95 2.77 -5.06
N SER A 151 -5.04 3.35 -3.85
CA SER A 151 -6.32 3.49 -3.15
C SER A 151 -7.31 4.40 -3.88
N ASP A 152 -6.81 5.42 -4.58
CA ASP A 152 -7.61 6.31 -5.40
C ASP A 152 -8.07 5.62 -6.70
N ALA A 153 -7.21 4.79 -7.29
CA ALA A 153 -7.55 3.99 -8.46
C ALA A 153 -8.67 2.98 -8.14
N VAL A 154 -8.59 2.30 -6.99
CA VAL A 154 -9.65 1.40 -6.50
C VAL A 154 -10.97 2.15 -6.32
N LEU A 155 -10.93 3.33 -5.72
CA LEU A 155 -12.14 4.16 -5.53
C LEU A 155 -12.75 4.59 -6.86
N LEU A 156 -11.95 5.07 -7.80
CA LEU A 156 -12.44 5.50 -9.10
C LEU A 156 -13.03 4.33 -9.89
N ALA A 157 -12.41 3.14 -9.84
CA ALA A 157 -12.93 1.94 -10.47
C ALA A 157 -14.30 1.54 -9.90
N ALA A 158 -14.47 1.59 -8.58
CA ALA A 158 -15.77 1.32 -7.93
C ALA A 158 -16.83 2.35 -8.34
N GLY A 159 -16.47 3.63 -8.43
CA GLY A 159 -17.35 4.71 -8.87
C GLY A 159 -17.86 4.56 -10.30
N VAL A 160 -16.99 4.07 -11.20
CA VAL A 160 -17.37 3.77 -12.59
C VAL A 160 -18.32 2.57 -12.69
N GLN A 161 -18.07 1.52 -11.91
CA GLN A 161 -18.89 0.31 -11.92
C GLN A 161 -20.29 0.53 -11.31
N ASN A 162 -20.43 1.45 -10.37
CA ASN A 162 -21.66 1.69 -9.63
C ASN A 162 -21.99 3.18 -9.49
N PRO A 163 -22.23 3.91 -10.57
CA PRO A 163 -22.34 5.37 -10.55
C PRO A 163 -23.50 5.91 -9.70
N GLU A 164 -24.50 5.09 -9.38
CA GLU A 164 -25.65 5.48 -8.57
C GLU A 164 -25.39 5.50 -7.06
N GLN A 165 -24.33 4.85 -6.59
CA GLN A 165 -23.96 4.82 -5.17
C GLN A 165 -23.00 5.98 -4.88
N GLY A 166 -23.50 7.09 -4.44
CA GLY A 166 -22.76 8.36 -4.36
C GLY A 166 -21.60 8.47 -3.35
N ARG A 167 -21.19 7.41 -2.63
CA ARG A 167 -20.10 7.46 -1.64
C ARG A 167 -19.31 6.17 -1.61
N TYR A 168 -18.00 6.28 -1.87
CA TYR A 168 -17.06 5.16 -1.86
C TYR A 168 -15.83 5.50 -1.05
N LEU A 169 -15.22 4.47 -0.48
CA LEU A 169 -13.84 4.49 0.01
C LEU A 169 -13.04 3.46 -0.79
N GLY A 170 -11.92 3.87 -1.35
CA GLY A 170 -10.89 2.96 -1.86
C GLY A 170 -9.91 2.67 -0.72
N VAL A 171 -9.71 1.41 -0.39
CA VAL A 171 -8.77 1.00 0.66
C VAL A 171 -7.79 0.01 0.08
N THR A 172 -6.51 0.32 0.20
CA THR A 172 -5.44 -0.64 -0.04
C THR A 172 -4.80 -1.01 1.29
N TRP A 173 -4.61 -2.30 1.51
CA TRP A 173 -4.03 -2.82 2.74
C TRP A 173 -3.07 -3.96 2.43
N GLY A 174 -1.80 -3.70 2.57
CA GLY A 174 -0.69 -4.59 2.29
C GLY A 174 0.54 -4.21 3.12
N SER A 175 1.67 -4.06 2.46
CA SER A 175 2.90 -3.49 3.05
C SER A 175 2.72 -2.03 3.47
N SER A 176 1.84 -1.29 2.78
CA SER A 176 1.31 0.02 3.18
C SER A 176 -0.20 -0.06 3.46
N ILE A 177 -0.76 1.00 3.98
CA ILE A 177 -2.19 1.19 4.08
C ILE A 177 -2.55 2.63 3.75
N ASP A 178 -3.36 2.79 2.69
CA ASP A 178 -3.83 4.08 2.23
C ASP A 178 -5.33 4.03 1.93
N VAL A 179 -5.98 5.19 1.94
CA VAL A 179 -7.42 5.30 1.75
C VAL A 179 -7.73 6.44 0.80
N GLY A 180 -8.33 6.12 -0.34
CA GLY A 180 -8.94 7.09 -1.24
C GLY A 180 -10.36 7.44 -0.81
N PHE A 181 -10.72 8.70 -0.81
CA PHE A 181 -12.09 9.15 -0.53
C PHE A 181 -12.39 10.49 -1.19
N VAL A 182 -13.69 10.78 -1.36
CA VAL A 182 -14.17 12.02 -1.95
C VAL A 182 -14.80 12.90 -0.88
N ALA A 183 -14.38 14.16 -0.83
CA ALA A 183 -14.93 15.15 0.09
C ALA A 183 -15.01 16.54 -0.57
N PRO A 184 -15.89 17.44 -0.09
CA PRO A 184 -15.88 18.82 -0.53
C PRO A 184 -14.54 19.49 -0.22
N GLY A 185 -13.90 20.11 -1.23
CA GLY A 185 -12.64 20.82 -1.06
C GLY A 185 -12.73 21.94 -0.01
N SER A 186 -13.91 22.53 0.14
CA SER A 186 -14.19 23.60 1.12
C SER A 186 -14.04 23.20 2.58
N ILE A 187 -14.12 21.89 2.91
CA ILE A 187 -13.93 21.43 4.30
C ILE A 187 -12.45 21.22 4.66
N VAL A 188 -11.54 21.27 3.69
CA VAL A 188 -10.12 21.04 3.89
C VAL A 188 -9.37 22.36 3.97
N LEU A 189 -9.38 23.00 5.15
CA LEU A 189 -8.78 24.33 5.38
C LEU A 189 -7.26 24.37 5.18
N ARG A 190 -6.59 23.24 5.23
CA ARG A 190 -5.12 23.15 5.08
C ARG A 190 -4.63 23.41 3.64
N TRP A 191 -5.50 23.22 2.66
CA TRP A 191 -5.18 23.36 1.25
C TRP A 191 -6.07 24.44 0.61
N PRO A 192 -5.80 25.72 0.83
CA PRO A 192 -6.61 26.77 0.22
C PRO A 192 -6.50 26.71 -1.31
N GLY A 193 -7.62 26.88 -1.98
CA GLY A 193 -7.65 26.93 -3.44
C GLY A 193 -7.85 25.59 -4.15
N ILE A 194 -8.25 24.52 -3.42
CA ILE A 194 -8.70 23.29 -4.06
C ILE A 194 -9.95 23.61 -4.92
N PRO A 195 -9.90 23.33 -6.24
CA PRO A 195 -11.04 23.62 -7.10
C PRO A 195 -12.18 22.62 -6.89
N GLY A 196 -13.41 23.13 -7.00
CA GLY A 196 -14.63 22.33 -7.06
C GLY A 196 -15.27 22.00 -5.71
N ASP A 197 -16.51 21.54 -5.81
CA ASP A 197 -17.31 21.14 -4.66
C ASP A 197 -16.88 19.78 -4.09
N LEU A 198 -16.34 18.89 -4.95
CA LEU A 198 -15.86 17.58 -4.57
C LEU A 198 -14.44 17.36 -5.10
N THR A 199 -13.58 16.82 -4.24
CA THR A 199 -12.18 16.50 -4.54
C THR A 199 -11.85 15.11 -4.03
N LEU A 200 -11.04 14.40 -4.77
CA LEU A 200 -10.46 13.12 -4.38
C LEU A 200 -9.26 13.35 -3.48
N PHE A 201 -9.23 12.67 -2.35
CA PHE A 201 -8.15 12.73 -1.38
C PHE A 201 -7.57 11.35 -1.11
N THR A 202 -6.25 11.28 -0.99
CA THR A 202 -5.54 10.13 -0.43
C THR A 202 -5.26 10.38 1.05
N GLY A 203 -5.68 9.48 1.91
CA GLY A 203 -5.31 9.48 3.34
C GLY A 203 -4.12 8.55 3.55
N GLY A 204 -2.97 9.11 3.95
CA GLY A 204 -1.75 8.37 4.26
C GLY A 204 -1.85 7.67 5.62
N PHE A 205 -2.64 6.62 5.72
CA PHE A 205 -2.88 5.90 6.98
C PHE A 205 -1.62 5.25 7.52
N SER A 206 -0.72 4.82 6.66
CA SER A 206 0.61 4.32 7.05
C SER A 206 1.36 5.26 8.01
N GLN A 207 1.09 6.55 7.94
CA GLN A 207 1.73 7.59 8.75
C GLN A 207 0.96 7.96 10.03
N ALA A 208 -0.11 7.23 10.37
CA ALA A 208 -0.88 7.50 11.58
C ALA A 208 -0.02 7.36 12.85
N GLN A 209 -0.12 8.34 13.76
CA GLN A 209 0.74 8.43 14.94
C GLN A 209 0.04 8.07 16.26
N CYS A 210 -1.28 8.23 16.33
CA CYS A 210 -2.04 8.01 17.56
C CYS A 210 -2.58 6.58 17.62
N VAL A 211 -1.80 5.66 18.17
CA VAL A 211 -2.17 4.25 18.31
C VAL A 211 -1.81 3.70 19.69
N PRO A 212 -2.61 2.77 20.25
CA PRO A 212 -2.26 2.11 21.50
C PRO A 212 -1.14 1.09 21.28
N PHE A 213 0.00 1.32 21.93
CA PHE A 213 1.19 0.46 21.87
C PHE A 213 1.20 -0.56 23.01
N GLY A 214 1.46 -1.83 22.66
CA GLY A 214 1.69 -2.90 23.61
C GLY A 214 3.18 -3.28 23.73
N LEU A 215 3.50 -4.17 24.64
CA LEU A 215 4.89 -4.63 24.88
C LEU A 215 5.50 -5.31 23.64
N VAL A 216 4.70 -6.05 22.88
CA VAL A 216 5.16 -6.73 21.64
C VAL A 216 5.49 -5.70 20.57
N ASP A 217 4.66 -4.65 20.43
CA ASP A 217 4.90 -3.56 19.47
C ASP A 217 6.19 -2.83 19.80
N TYR A 218 6.45 -2.52 21.08
CA TYR A 218 7.71 -1.93 21.51
C TYR A 218 8.92 -2.81 21.21
N SER A 219 8.79 -4.13 21.41
CA SER A 219 9.88 -5.05 21.09
C SER A 219 10.15 -5.06 19.59
N LYS A 220 9.11 -5.12 18.77
CA LYS A 220 9.23 -5.08 17.30
C LYS A 220 9.80 -3.76 16.81
N ASP A 221 9.31 -2.64 17.34
CA ASP A 221 9.78 -1.31 16.93
C ASP A 221 11.26 -1.09 17.25
N ARG A 222 11.69 -1.49 18.43
CA ARG A 222 13.10 -1.36 18.85
C ARG A 222 14.06 -2.15 17.95
N ASP A 223 13.63 -3.32 17.49
CA ASP A 223 14.49 -4.26 16.76
C ASP A 223 14.36 -4.10 15.23
N CYS A 224 13.67 -3.04 14.75
CA CYS A 224 13.52 -2.74 13.32
C CYS A 224 14.48 -1.64 12.84
N TYR A 225 14.55 -1.47 11.51
CA TYR A 225 15.45 -0.49 10.86
C TYR A 225 15.20 0.96 11.28
N ALA A 226 13.95 1.35 11.58
CA ALA A 226 13.56 2.72 11.91
C ALA A 226 12.72 2.78 13.19
N PRO A 227 13.35 2.64 14.39
CA PRO A 227 12.64 2.74 15.65
C PRO A 227 11.95 4.09 15.84
N GLY A 228 10.72 4.06 16.34
CA GLY A 228 9.90 5.27 16.59
C GLY A 228 9.17 5.81 15.36
N LEU A 229 9.45 5.32 14.16
CA LEU A 229 8.75 5.70 12.94
C LEU A 229 7.70 4.64 12.55
N ASP A 230 6.62 5.07 11.90
CA ASP A 230 5.56 4.21 11.34
C ASP A 230 4.97 3.22 12.32
N LEU A 231 4.80 3.65 13.54
CA LEU A 231 4.32 2.79 14.61
C LEU A 231 3.00 2.10 14.26
N TYR A 232 2.07 2.84 13.65
CA TYR A 232 0.81 2.28 13.20
C TYR A 232 1.00 1.21 12.11
N LEU A 233 1.80 1.52 11.10
CA LEU A 233 2.07 0.60 9.99
C LEU A 233 2.67 -0.71 10.52
N LYS A 234 3.60 -0.64 11.46
CA LYS A 234 4.21 -1.82 12.10
C LYS A 234 3.22 -2.70 12.88
N MET A 235 2.03 -2.19 13.19
CA MET A 235 0.98 -2.93 13.89
C MET A 235 -0.05 -3.56 12.96
N VAL A 236 -0.16 -3.10 11.70
CA VAL A 236 -1.23 -3.50 10.79
C VAL A 236 -0.75 -4.01 9.43
N SER A 237 0.46 -3.69 9.01
CA SER A 237 0.99 -4.09 7.70
C SER A 237 1.24 -5.60 7.62
N THR A 238 1.02 -6.14 6.43
CA THR A 238 1.30 -7.55 6.11
C THR A 238 2.76 -7.93 6.35
N ASP A 239 3.70 -6.99 6.21
CA ASP A 239 5.13 -7.20 6.43
C ASP A 239 5.48 -7.50 7.89
N TYR A 240 4.63 -7.04 8.83
CA TYR A 240 4.92 -7.14 10.26
C TYR A 240 4.02 -8.09 11.04
N LEU A 241 2.85 -8.45 10.52
CA LEU A 241 1.87 -9.27 11.25
C LEU A 241 2.38 -10.67 11.57
N GLY A 242 3.15 -11.28 10.66
CA GLY A 242 3.79 -12.57 10.93
C GLY A 242 4.79 -12.50 12.09
N GLU A 243 5.57 -11.43 12.13
CA GLU A 243 6.53 -11.19 13.20
C GLU A 243 5.85 -10.84 14.54
N ILE A 244 4.75 -10.10 14.53
CA ILE A 244 3.93 -9.85 15.72
C ILE A 244 3.41 -11.19 16.28
N PHE A 245 2.88 -12.06 15.42
CA PHE A 245 2.47 -13.40 15.82
C PHE A 245 3.63 -14.16 16.47
N ARG A 246 4.81 -14.21 15.83
CA ARG A 246 6.01 -14.86 16.34
C ARG A 246 6.39 -14.36 17.75
N LEU A 247 6.42 -13.05 17.93
CA LEU A 247 6.75 -12.43 19.22
C LEU A 247 5.73 -12.75 20.33
N VAL A 248 4.43 -12.84 19.98
CA VAL A 248 3.40 -13.27 20.94
C VAL A 248 3.55 -14.75 21.29
N MET A 249 3.88 -15.61 20.31
CA MET A 249 4.15 -17.04 20.55
C MET A 249 5.39 -17.24 21.43
N ILE A 250 6.45 -16.42 21.28
CA ILE A 250 7.59 -16.40 22.19
C ILE A 250 7.14 -16.08 23.61
N LYS A 251 6.25 -15.09 23.78
CA LYS A 251 5.68 -14.77 25.10
C LYS A 251 4.84 -15.89 25.67
N ALA A 252 4.11 -16.63 24.85
CA ALA A 252 3.38 -17.83 25.25
C ALA A 252 4.34 -18.93 25.73
N ALA A 253 5.44 -19.18 25.01
CA ALA A 253 6.48 -20.12 25.41
C ALA A 253 7.13 -19.73 26.75
N GLU A 254 7.51 -18.46 26.94
CA GLU A 254 8.07 -17.95 28.22
C GLU A 254 7.11 -18.16 29.40
N ARG A 255 5.79 -18.08 29.14
CA ARG A 255 4.72 -18.29 30.13
C ARG A 255 4.33 -19.75 30.28
N LYS A 256 5.01 -20.69 29.63
CA LYS A 256 4.75 -22.13 29.64
C LYS A 256 3.33 -22.51 29.20
N LEU A 257 2.79 -21.77 28.25
CA LEU A 257 1.50 -22.06 27.63
C LEU A 257 1.61 -23.04 26.44
N LEU A 258 2.85 -23.38 26.04
CA LEU A 258 3.16 -24.31 24.96
C LEU A 258 3.92 -25.52 25.50
N SER A 259 3.83 -26.64 24.81
CA SER A 259 4.64 -27.82 25.09
C SER A 259 6.15 -27.51 25.02
N PHE A 260 6.98 -28.33 25.60
CA PHE A 260 8.43 -28.13 25.54
C PHE A 260 8.97 -28.17 24.11
N GLY A 261 8.44 -29.07 23.29
CA GLY A 261 8.83 -29.19 21.88
C GLY A 261 8.48 -27.95 21.07
N CYS A 262 7.22 -27.51 21.16
CA CYS A 262 6.75 -26.29 20.50
C CYS A 262 7.50 -25.04 20.99
N SER A 263 7.69 -24.90 22.30
CA SER A 263 8.44 -23.77 22.88
C SER A 263 9.86 -23.68 22.33
N ARG A 264 10.58 -24.80 22.27
CA ARG A 264 11.95 -24.85 21.71
C ARG A 264 11.97 -24.41 20.25
N ASP A 265 11.04 -24.93 19.45
CA ASP A 265 10.98 -24.70 18.02
C ASP A 265 10.58 -23.23 17.72
N ILE A 266 9.60 -22.67 18.45
CA ILE A 266 9.20 -21.24 18.37
C ILE A 266 10.36 -20.31 18.78
N LEU A 267 11.08 -20.61 19.85
CA LEU A 267 12.23 -19.82 20.29
C LEU A 267 13.41 -19.85 19.32
N SER A 268 13.49 -20.85 18.46
CA SER A 268 14.51 -20.96 17.42
C SER A 268 14.20 -20.16 16.16
N LEU A 269 12.94 -19.72 15.96
CA LEU A 269 12.55 -18.92 14.80
C LEU A 269 13.18 -17.52 14.84
N THR A 270 13.85 -17.15 13.78
CA THR A 270 14.44 -15.81 13.62
C THR A 270 13.46 -14.83 12.98
N GLN A 271 12.59 -15.31 12.11
CA GLN A 271 11.58 -14.52 11.40
C GLN A 271 10.37 -15.39 11.04
N LEU A 272 9.23 -14.75 10.80
CA LEU A 272 8.02 -15.42 10.33
C LEU A 272 7.19 -14.42 9.49
N ASP A 273 6.78 -14.85 8.30
CA ASP A 273 5.91 -14.08 7.42
C ASP A 273 4.42 -14.35 7.71
N LEU A 274 3.57 -13.44 7.24
CA LEU A 274 2.13 -13.55 7.42
C LEU A 274 1.55 -14.73 6.63
N GLU A 275 2.10 -15.03 5.44
CA GLU A 275 1.58 -16.11 4.60
C GLU A 275 1.67 -17.45 5.32
N THR A 276 2.79 -17.74 5.97
CA THR A 276 2.96 -18.94 6.80
C THR A 276 1.91 -19.02 7.93
N VAL A 277 1.57 -17.88 8.55
CA VAL A 277 0.51 -17.83 9.57
C VAL A 277 -0.86 -18.11 8.97
N LEU A 278 -1.17 -17.50 7.83
CA LEU A 278 -2.46 -17.70 7.14
C LEU A 278 -2.63 -19.13 6.63
N GLN A 279 -1.59 -19.73 6.07
CA GLN A 279 -1.59 -21.14 5.67
C GLN A 279 -1.87 -22.06 6.86
N PHE A 280 -1.20 -21.83 8.00
CA PHE A 280 -1.47 -22.57 9.22
C PHE A 280 -2.91 -22.37 9.72
N MET A 281 -3.46 -21.16 9.66
CA MET A 281 -4.86 -20.91 10.05
C MET A 281 -5.86 -21.61 9.13
N ALA A 282 -5.55 -21.70 7.83
CA ALA A 282 -6.43 -22.36 6.85
C ALA A 282 -6.47 -23.87 7.07
N ASP A 283 -5.34 -24.50 7.34
CA ASP A 283 -5.25 -25.93 7.72
C ASP A 283 -4.09 -26.18 8.69
N PRO A 284 -4.36 -26.19 10.00
CA PRO A 284 -3.33 -26.41 11.01
C PRO A 284 -2.65 -27.78 10.96
N GLN A 285 -3.11 -28.69 10.09
CA GLN A 285 -2.57 -30.05 9.93
C GLN A 285 -1.95 -30.32 8.57
N ALA A 286 -2.12 -29.42 7.60
CA ALA A 286 -1.70 -29.60 6.20
C ALA A 286 -0.17 -29.66 5.99
N GLY A 287 0.62 -29.49 7.03
CA GLY A 287 2.07 -29.37 6.93
C GLY A 287 2.54 -27.93 6.96
N GLY A 288 3.85 -27.72 6.79
CA GLY A 288 4.47 -26.39 6.95
C GLY A 288 5.09 -26.19 8.33
N THR A 289 5.82 -25.07 8.46
CA THR A 289 6.66 -24.81 9.65
C THR A 289 5.87 -24.79 10.95
N LEU A 290 4.76 -24.02 11.00
CA LEU A 290 3.95 -23.91 12.23
C LEU A 290 3.23 -25.20 12.57
N ALA A 291 2.70 -25.93 11.59
CA ALA A 291 2.07 -27.22 11.83
C ALA A 291 3.08 -28.25 12.37
N HIS A 292 4.33 -28.18 11.89
CA HIS A 292 5.41 -29.01 12.42
C HIS A 292 5.82 -28.63 13.84
N PHE A 293 5.75 -27.38 14.23
CA PHE A 293 6.08 -26.92 15.59
C PHE A 293 4.94 -27.18 16.58
N CYS A 294 3.71 -26.90 16.17
CA CYS A 294 2.49 -27.06 16.97
C CYS A 294 1.88 -28.47 16.76
N ARG A 295 2.60 -29.54 17.12
CA ARG A 295 2.15 -30.94 16.89
C ARG A 295 1.04 -31.34 17.83
N GLU A 296 1.09 -30.85 19.08
CA GLU A 296 0.09 -31.16 20.07
C GLU A 296 -1.19 -30.32 19.83
N PRO A 297 -2.38 -30.89 20.07
CA PRO A 297 -3.64 -30.15 19.91
C PRO A 297 -3.69 -28.85 20.68
N GLU A 298 -3.19 -28.85 21.90
CA GLU A 298 -3.14 -27.68 22.79
C GLU A 298 -2.24 -26.57 22.24
N ASP A 299 -1.09 -26.93 21.66
CA ASP A 299 -0.19 -25.96 21.02
C ASP A 299 -0.85 -25.32 19.80
N ARG A 300 -1.59 -26.11 19.00
CA ARG A 300 -2.35 -25.64 17.85
C ARG A 300 -3.45 -24.67 18.26
N GLU A 301 -4.18 -24.99 19.31
CA GLU A 301 -5.23 -24.11 19.84
C GLU A 301 -4.66 -22.76 20.27
N VAL A 302 -3.56 -22.75 21.04
CA VAL A 302 -2.87 -21.52 21.44
C VAL A 302 -2.41 -20.72 20.21
N ALA A 303 -1.78 -21.37 19.23
CA ALA A 303 -1.30 -20.71 18.01
C ALA A 303 -2.44 -20.11 17.20
N LEU A 304 -3.56 -20.81 17.02
CA LEU A 304 -4.75 -20.30 16.34
C LEU A 304 -5.36 -19.09 17.05
N VAL A 305 -5.49 -19.14 18.39
CA VAL A 305 -5.99 -18.01 19.19
C VAL A 305 -5.08 -16.80 19.04
N VAL A 306 -3.76 -16.99 19.07
CA VAL A 306 -2.78 -15.90 18.89
C VAL A 306 -2.87 -15.31 17.49
N ALA A 307 -2.96 -16.16 16.45
CA ALA A 307 -3.08 -15.71 15.06
C ALA A 307 -4.35 -14.88 14.85
N GLN A 308 -5.49 -15.41 15.30
CA GLN A 308 -6.77 -14.71 15.20
C GLN A 308 -6.74 -13.38 15.97
N ALA A 309 -6.22 -13.34 17.17
CA ALA A 309 -6.13 -12.12 17.97
C ALA A 309 -5.24 -11.06 17.33
N ALA A 310 -4.12 -11.44 16.71
CA ALA A 310 -3.22 -10.53 16.01
C ALA A 310 -3.91 -9.89 14.79
N LEU A 311 -4.57 -10.71 13.95
CA LEU A 311 -5.29 -10.25 12.77
C LEU A 311 -6.51 -9.39 13.14
N GLU A 312 -7.29 -9.82 14.12
CA GLU A 312 -8.45 -9.06 14.59
C GLU A 312 -8.06 -7.70 15.18
N ARG A 313 -6.94 -7.64 15.91
CA ARG A 313 -6.40 -6.38 16.41
C ARG A 313 -6.03 -5.45 15.26
N ALA A 314 -5.32 -5.95 14.26
CA ALA A 314 -4.95 -5.16 13.08
C ALA A 314 -6.22 -4.64 12.36
N ALA A 315 -7.20 -5.50 12.11
CA ALA A 315 -8.46 -5.11 11.50
C ALA A 315 -9.20 -4.02 12.30
N ARG A 316 -9.27 -4.15 13.63
CA ARG A 316 -9.89 -3.14 14.49
C ARG A 316 -9.18 -1.79 14.43
N LEU A 317 -7.85 -1.77 14.37
CA LEU A 317 -7.07 -0.54 14.23
C LEU A 317 -7.32 0.13 12.88
N VAL A 318 -7.40 -0.65 11.80
CA VAL A 318 -7.75 -0.14 10.46
C VAL A 318 -9.18 0.43 10.47
N CYS A 319 -10.15 -0.32 10.98
CA CYS A 319 -11.54 0.13 11.07
C CYS A 319 -11.70 1.42 11.90
N ALA A 320 -10.93 1.59 12.97
CA ALA A 320 -10.97 2.81 13.79
C ALA A 320 -10.52 4.05 12.98
N ASN A 321 -9.50 3.90 12.12
CA ASN A 321 -9.05 4.97 11.25
C ASN A 321 -10.03 5.23 10.08
N LEU A 322 -10.63 4.18 9.50
CA LEU A 322 -11.67 4.31 8.47
C LEU A 322 -12.91 5.02 9.01
N ALA A 323 -13.33 4.72 10.24
CA ALA A 323 -14.45 5.39 10.88
C ALA A 323 -14.23 6.90 11.01
N ALA A 324 -12.98 7.35 11.18
CA ALA A 324 -12.66 8.76 11.23
C ALA A 324 -12.77 9.49 9.87
N VAL A 325 -12.74 8.75 8.75
CA VAL A 325 -12.98 9.31 7.39
C VAL A 325 -14.47 9.39 7.08
N ILE A 326 -15.25 8.43 7.60
CA ILE A 326 -16.69 8.32 7.31
C ILE A 326 -17.52 9.36 8.08
N GLN A 327 -17.07 9.79 9.26
CA GLN A 327 -17.71 10.80 10.11
C GLN A 327 -17.52 12.23 9.59
#